data_74a396a3b52661baff0e0dcd3d8889df
#
_entry.id   74a396a3b52661baff0e0dcd3d8889df
#
_cell.length_a   1.000
_cell.length_b   1.000
_cell.length_c   1.000
_cell.angle_alpha   90.00
_cell.angle_beta   90.00
_cell.angle_gamma   90.00
#
_symmetry.space_group_name_H-M   'P 1'
#
loop_
_entity.id
_entity.type
_entity.pdbx_description
1 polymer ?
#
loop_
_entity_poly.entity_id
_entity_poly.type
_entity_poly.pdbx_seq_one_letter_code
_entity_poly.pdbx_strand_id
1 'polypeptide(L)'
;MLDGDEADLREQLEVVGDLAPMEIDALGPRDWSAVRAIYEAGIATGNATFETTVPDWEAWDAAHLAGHRLVARHGGRVVGWTALAPVSDRCAYAGVAEDSIYVAPDAQGHGVGRELLAAVVASAERAGIWTVQTGIFPENQVSVRVHQACGFRVVGVRERLGLLHGRWRDVLLLERRSPAIS
;
A
#
# COMPACT_ATOMS: atom_id res chain seq x y z
N MET A 1 23.68 0.25 48.28
CA MET A 1 23.63 1.47 47.44
C MET A 1 23.64 1.01 46.00
N LEU A 2 22.56 0.35 45.54
CA LEU A 2 22.35 -0.20 44.18
C LEU A 2 20.87 -0.11 43.76
N ASP A 3 20.10 0.88 44.25
CA ASP A 3 18.65 0.99 43.99
C ASP A 3 18.28 2.07 42.93
N GLY A 4 19.29 2.66 42.27
CA GLY A 4 19.06 3.70 41.25
C GLY A 4 18.88 3.21 39.83
N ASP A 5 19.34 2.01 39.52
CA ASP A 5 19.43 1.50 38.11
C ASP A 5 18.15 0.79 37.65
N GLU A 6 17.37 0.21 38.55
CA GLU A 6 16.11 -0.48 38.21
C GLU A 6 14.94 0.48 37.95
N ALA A 7 14.93 1.64 38.55
CA ALA A 7 13.88 2.65 38.35
C ALA A 7 14.04 3.33 36.97
N ASP A 8 15.28 3.62 36.59
CA ASP A 8 15.61 4.24 35.29
C ASP A 8 15.35 3.26 34.09
N LEU A 9 15.61 1.97 34.31
CA LEU A 9 15.27 0.92 33.33
C LEU A 9 13.75 0.70 33.19
N ARG A 10 12.97 0.90 34.23
CA ARG A 10 11.51 0.83 34.19
C ARG A 10 10.92 2.05 33.50
N GLU A 11 11.45 3.24 33.72
CA GLU A 11 11.02 4.48 33.05
C GLU A 11 11.38 4.47 31.56
N GLN A 12 12.51 3.84 31.17
CA GLN A 12 12.88 3.63 29.77
C GLN A 12 12.05 2.53 29.08
N LEU A 13 11.52 1.56 29.81
CA LEU A 13 10.61 0.54 29.29
C LEU A 13 9.15 1.03 29.20
N GLU A 14 8.74 2.03 29.99
CA GLU A 14 7.42 2.68 29.87
C GLU A 14 7.33 3.66 28.69
N VAL A 15 8.44 4.04 28.08
CA VAL A 15 8.50 4.85 26.84
C VAL A 15 8.33 3.98 25.58
N VAL A 16 8.28 2.65 25.68
CA VAL A 16 7.70 1.80 24.63
C VAL A 16 6.18 1.98 24.70
N GLY A 17 5.74 3.14 24.22
CA GLY A 17 4.34 3.56 24.24
C GLY A 17 3.45 2.42 23.83
N ASP A 18 2.40 2.23 24.61
CA ASP A 18 1.20 1.46 24.32
C ASP A 18 0.81 1.69 22.84
N LEU A 19 1.36 0.86 21.95
CA LEU A 19 1.05 0.89 20.54
C LEU A 19 -0.37 0.35 20.42
N ALA A 20 -1.35 1.27 20.46
CA ALA A 20 -2.71 0.93 20.10
C ALA A 20 -2.66 0.01 18.87
N PRO A 21 -3.39 -1.10 18.86
CA PRO A 21 -3.33 -2.07 17.78
C PRO A 21 -3.63 -1.37 16.46
N MET A 22 -2.91 -1.77 15.40
CA MET A 22 -3.20 -1.29 14.06
C MET A 22 -4.52 -1.90 13.59
N GLU A 23 -5.44 -1.05 13.15
CA GLU A 23 -6.76 -1.42 12.65
C GLU A 23 -6.80 -1.22 11.14
N ILE A 24 -7.37 -2.20 10.42
CA ILE A 24 -7.61 -2.10 8.97
C ILE A 24 -9.10 -1.93 8.73
N ASP A 25 -9.48 -0.80 8.18
CA ASP A 25 -10.87 -0.42 7.91
C ASP A 25 -11.13 -0.17 6.43
N ALA A 26 -12.41 -0.16 6.05
CA ALA A 26 -12.82 0.32 4.74
C ALA A 26 -12.51 1.83 4.59
N LEU A 27 -11.90 2.20 3.48
CA LEU A 27 -11.64 3.59 3.10
C LEU A 27 -12.91 4.23 2.54
N GLY A 28 -13.28 5.37 3.09
CA GLY A 28 -14.42 6.17 2.64
C GLY A 28 -14.09 7.66 2.47
N PRO A 29 -15.08 8.47 2.02
CA PRO A 29 -14.88 9.89 1.76
C PRO A 29 -14.31 10.68 2.95
N ARG A 30 -14.67 10.28 4.18
CA ARG A 30 -14.17 10.90 5.43
C ARG A 30 -12.67 10.78 5.60
N ASP A 31 -12.04 9.78 4.97
CA ASP A 31 -10.62 9.50 5.09
C ASP A 31 -9.79 10.22 4.04
N TRP A 32 -10.46 10.82 3.04
CA TRP A 32 -9.81 11.34 1.85
C TRP A 32 -8.73 12.39 2.14
N SER A 33 -8.95 13.27 3.10
CA SER A 33 -7.94 14.27 3.47
C SER A 33 -6.62 13.65 3.90
N ALA A 34 -6.68 12.59 4.72
CA ALA A 34 -5.49 11.87 5.17
C ALA A 34 -4.88 11.00 4.06
N VAL A 35 -5.72 10.30 3.28
CA VAL A 35 -5.32 9.50 2.12
C VAL A 35 -4.59 10.37 1.10
N ARG A 36 -5.14 11.54 0.77
CA ARG A 36 -4.54 12.51 -0.12
C ARG A 36 -3.16 12.96 0.36
N ALA A 37 -3.02 13.32 1.63
CA ALA A 37 -1.74 13.75 2.19
C ALA A 37 -0.66 12.65 2.11
N ILE A 38 -1.04 11.39 2.38
CA ILE A 38 -0.14 10.24 2.26
C ILE A 38 0.24 10.01 0.78
N TYR A 39 -0.70 10.16 -0.14
CA TYR A 39 -0.45 10.03 -1.56
C TYR A 39 0.48 11.14 -2.08
N GLU A 40 0.24 12.40 -1.68
CA GLU A 40 1.11 13.55 -1.99
C GLU A 40 2.55 13.29 -1.51
N ALA A 41 2.72 12.77 -0.29
CA ALA A 41 4.03 12.41 0.23
C ALA A 41 4.71 11.30 -0.62
N GLY A 42 3.94 10.31 -1.08
CA GLY A 42 4.45 9.27 -1.99
C GLY A 42 4.89 9.83 -3.34
N ILE A 43 4.07 10.68 -3.97
CA ILE A 43 4.38 11.38 -5.23
C ILE A 43 5.67 12.20 -5.08
N ALA A 44 5.81 12.93 -3.98
CA ALA A 44 6.96 13.78 -3.71
C ALA A 44 8.29 13.02 -3.67
N THR A 45 8.27 11.70 -3.42
CA THR A 45 9.49 10.87 -3.48
C THR A 45 10.06 10.74 -4.89
N GLY A 46 9.22 10.94 -5.94
CA GLY A 46 9.57 10.66 -7.33
C GLY A 46 9.83 9.18 -7.62
N ASN A 47 9.50 8.29 -6.69
CA ASN A 47 9.82 6.87 -6.78
C ASN A 47 8.65 5.91 -6.48
N ALA A 48 7.44 6.44 -6.35
CA ALA A 48 6.26 5.64 -6.03
C ALA A 48 5.26 5.48 -7.19
N THR A 49 5.19 6.44 -8.09
CA THR A 49 4.17 6.50 -9.14
C THR A 49 4.60 7.40 -10.29
N PHE A 50 3.95 7.27 -11.45
CA PHE A 50 4.03 8.23 -12.55
C PHE A 50 3.14 9.46 -12.34
N GLU A 51 2.21 9.41 -11.39
CA GLU A 51 1.38 10.57 -11.05
C GLU A 51 2.23 11.72 -10.52
N THR A 52 1.91 12.92 -10.94
CA THR A 52 2.58 14.16 -10.53
C THR A 52 1.71 15.01 -9.61
N THR A 53 0.43 14.72 -9.54
CA THR A 53 -0.57 15.37 -8.69
C THR A 53 -1.59 14.36 -8.20
N VAL A 54 -2.13 14.58 -7.01
CA VAL A 54 -3.24 13.74 -6.51
C VAL A 54 -4.54 14.21 -7.17
N PRO A 55 -5.37 13.31 -7.73
CA PRO A 55 -6.68 13.64 -8.24
C PRO A 55 -7.62 14.13 -7.12
N ASP A 56 -8.79 14.64 -7.46
CA ASP A 56 -9.87 14.83 -6.50
C ASP A 56 -10.49 13.48 -6.08
N TRP A 57 -11.35 13.53 -5.05
CA TRP A 57 -12.02 12.33 -4.53
C TRP A 57 -12.85 11.62 -5.60
N GLU A 58 -13.60 12.37 -6.40
CA GLU A 58 -14.52 11.85 -7.39
C GLU A 58 -13.77 11.07 -8.50
N ALA A 59 -12.68 11.60 -8.98
CA ALA A 59 -11.84 10.94 -9.98
C ALA A 59 -11.14 9.71 -9.39
N TRP A 60 -10.64 9.82 -8.15
CA TRP A 60 -10.00 8.70 -7.46
C TRP A 60 -11.01 7.58 -7.17
N ASP A 61 -12.21 7.94 -6.69
CA ASP A 61 -13.30 7.01 -6.38
C ASP A 61 -13.73 6.24 -7.62
N ALA A 62 -13.92 6.92 -8.75
CA ALA A 62 -14.33 6.31 -10.00
C ALA A 62 -13.28 5.35 -10.59
N ALA A 63 -11.99 5.58 -10.31
CA ALA A 63 -10.89 4.76 -10.83
C ALA A 63 -10.69 3.45 -10.05
N HIS A 64 -11.24 3.31 -8.84
CA HIS A 64 -10.95 2.18 -7.96
C HIS A 64 -12.19 1.34 -7.65
N LEU A 65 -11.98 0.03 -7.45
CA LEU A 65 -13.02 -0.91 -7.07
C LEU A 65 -13.57 -0.62 -5.67
N ALA A 66 -14.86 -0.32 -5.56
CA ALA A 66 -15.50 0.16 -4.32
C ALA A 66 -15.31 -0.76 -3.09
N GLY A 67 -15.29 -2.08 -3.30
CA GLY A 67 -15.16 -3.07 -2.21
C GLY A 67 -13.72 -3.35 -1.77
N HIS A 68 -12.72 -2.76 -2.42
CA HIS A 68 -11.31 -3.12 -2.23
C HIS A 68 -10.44 -1.88 -2.01
N ARG A 69 -10.87 -1.06 -1.06
CA ARG A 69 -10.21 0.18 -0.62
C ARG A 69 -10.12 0.15 0.89
N LEU A 70 -8.91 0.16 1.43
CA LEU A 70 -8.67 0.00 2.86
C LEU A 70 -7.74 1.11 3.38
N VAL A 71 -7.92 1.46 4.64
CA VAL A 71 -6.99 2.29 5.40
C VAL A 71 -6.45 1.53 6.59
N ALA A 72 -5.20 1.77 6.93
CA ALA A 72 -4.61 1.38 8.21
C ALA A 72 -4.72 2.56 9.17
N ARG A 73 -5.21 2.29 10.40
CA ARG A 73 -5.29 3.27 11.49
C ARG A 73 -4.41 2.84 12.65
N HIS A 74 -3.78 3.81 13.23
CA HIS A 74 -3.03 3.67 14.48
C HIS A 74 -3.46 4.79 15.43
N GLY A 75 -4.01 4.45 16.59
CA GLY A 75 -4.58 5.44 17.50
C GLY A 75 -5.65 6.32 16.85
N GLY A 76 -6.47 5.77 15.95
CA GLY A 76 -7.50 6.50 15.21
C GLY A 76 -7.00 7.32 13.99
N ARG A 77 -5.68 7.53 13.85
CA ARG A 77 -5.07 8.26 12.72
C ARG A 77 -4.85 7.32 11.54
N VAL A 78 -5.22 7.73 10.33
CA VAL A 78 -4.87 7.02 9.10
C VAL A 78 -3.36 7.11 8.87
N VAL A 79 -2.69 5.96 8.79
CA VAL A 79 -1.23 5.83 8.61
C VAL A 79 -0.83 5.17 7.30
N GLY A 80 -1.80 4.68 6.53
CA GLY A 80 -1.57 4.12 5.21
C GLY A 80 -2.90 3.77 4.55
N TRP A 81 -2.85 3.50 3.25
CA TRP A 81 -4.00 3.08 2.47
C TRP A 81 -3.60 2.14 1.34
N THR A 82 -4.55 1.34 0.88
CA THR A 82 -4.45 0.50 -0.32
C THR A 82 -5.78 0.51 -1.05
N ALA A 83 -5.72 0.36 -2.37
CA ALA A 83 -6.91 0.23 -3.21
C ALA A 83 -6.61 -0.64 -4.43
N LEU A 84 -7.63 -1.30 -4.97
CA LEU A 84 -7.55 -2.02 -6.23
C LEU A 84 -8.25 -1.24 -7.35
N ALA A 85 -7.62 -1.22 -8.51
CA ALA A 85 -8.19 -0.71 -9.75
C ALA A 85 -8.37 -1.85 -10.76
N PRO A 86 -9.38 -1.82 -11.65
CA PRO A 86 -9.49 -2.78 -12.74
C PRO A 86 -8.36 -2.56 -13.75
N VAL A 87 -7.78 -3.63 -14.27
CA VAL A 87 -6.72 -3.53 -15.30
C VAL A 87 -7.28 -3.40 -16.69
N SER A 88 -8.56 -3.73 -16.92
CA SER A 88 -9.22 -3.70 -18.21
C SER A 88 -10.74 -3.76 -18.02
N ASP A 89 -11.47 -3.19 -18.97
CA ASP A 89 -12.94 -3.30 -19.10
C ASP A 89 -13.41 -4.57 -19.83
N ARG A 90 -12.49 -5.39 -20.35
CA ARG A 90 -12.81 -6.65 -21.00
C ARG A 90 -13.20 -7.72 -19.99
N CYS A 91 -14.32 -8.39 -20.22
CA CYS A 91 -14.84 -9.46 -19.32
C CYS A 91 -13.82 -10.58 -19.04
N ALA A 92 -12.93 -10.88 -19.99
CA ALA A 92 -11.87 -11.87 -19.79
C ALA A 92 -10.89 -11.52 -18.66
N TYR A 93 -10.81 -10.25 -18.26
CA TYR A 93 -9.95 -9.74 -17.19
C TYR A 93 -10.73 -9.30 -15.94
N ALA A 94 -12.00 -9.65 -15.84
CA ALA A 94 -12.86 -9.22 -14.71
C ALA A 94 -12.30 -9.60 -13.32
N GLY A 95 -11.49 -10.64 -13.23
CA GLY A 95 -10.83 -11.05 -11.97
C GLY A 95 -9.35 -10.68 -11.91
N VAL A 96 -8.91 -9.66 -12.66
CA VAL A 96 -7.55 -9.13 -12.60
C VAL A 96 -7.61 -7.67 -12.14
N ALA A 97 -6.88 -7.35 -11.08
CA ALA A 97 -6.84 -6.00 -10.52
C ALA A 97 -5.40 -5.55 -10.29
N GLU A 98 -5.19 -4.24 -10.29
CA GLU A 98 -3.92 -3.61 -9.94
C GLU A 98 -4.02 -2.95 -8.57
N ASP A 99 -3.04 -3.20 -7.70
CA ASP A 99 -3.00 -2.58 -6.38
C ASP A 99 -2.18 -1.28 -6.37
N SER A 100 -2.64 -0.37 -5.53
CA SER A 100 -1.91 0.79 -5.08
C SER A 100 -1.80 0.74 -3.56
N ILE A 101 -0.60 1.00 -3.02
CA ILE A 101 -0.36 1.01 -1.58
C ILE A 101 0.60 2.13 -1.20
N TYR A 102 0.22 2.88 -0.17
CA TYR A 102 0.98 4.01 0.35
C TYR A 102 0.95 4.03 1.86
N VAL A 103 2.10 4.36 2.47
CA VAL A 103 2.27 4.44 3.92
C VAL A 103 2.83 5.81 4.27
N ALA A 104 2.26 6.43 5.30
CA ALA A 104 2.73 7.71 5.82
C ALA A 104 4.23 7.63 6.19
N PRO A 105 5.03 8.67 5.89
CA PRO A 105 6.48 8.62 6.09
C PRO A 105 6.89 8.23 7.51
N ASP A 106 6.18 8.72 8.52
CA ASP A 106 6.42 8.46 9.94
C ASP A 106 5.93 7.08 10.42
N ALA A 107 5.18 6.36 9.58
CA ALA A 107 4.68 5.01 9.88
C ALA A 107 5.39 3.91 9.05
N GLN A 108 6.36 4.29 8.22
CA GLN A 108 7.16 3.33 7.46
C GLN A 108 8.06 2.48 8.37
N GLY A 109 8.35 1.25 7.95
CA GLY A 109 9.19 0.34 8.73
C GLY A 109 8.46 -0.42 9.85
N HIS A 110 7.20 -0.12 10.14
CA HIS A 110 6.39 -0.72 11.22
C HIS A 110 5.39 -1.79 10.75
N GLY A 111 5.56 -2.33 9.52
CA GLY A 111 4.72 -3.42 9.01
C GLY A 111 3.41 -2.99 8.35
N VAL A 112 3.03 -1.69 8.41
CA VAL A 112 1.77 -1.15 7.88
C VAL A 112 1.49 -1.60 6.44
N GLY A 113 2.48 -1.46 5.54
CA GLY A 113 2.32 -1.85 4.14
C GLY A 113 2.04 -3.34 3.95
N ARG A 114 2.68 -4.20 4.74
CA ARG A 114 2.46 -5.64 4.68
C ARG A 114 1.05 -6.02 5.13
N GLU A 115 0.55 -5.42 6.19
CA GLU A 115 -0.80 -5.70 6.71
C GLU A 115 -1.88 -5.21 5.76
N LEU A 116 -1.73 -3.99 5.20
CA LEU A 116 -2.64 -3.47 4.18
C LEU A 116 -2.68 -4.37 2.95
N LEU A 117 -1.51 -4.77 2.44
CA LEU A 117 -1.42 -5.62 1.25
C LEU A 117 -2.04 -7.00 1.50
N ALA A 118 -1.76 -7.62 2.66
CA ALA A 118 -2.38 -8.88 3.03
C ALA A 118 -3.90 -8.78 3.13
N ALA A 119 -4.42 -7.69 3.71
CA ALA A 119 -5.86 -7.46 3.86
C ALA A 119 -6.55 -7.25 2.50
N VAL A 120 -5.98 -6.44 1.60
CA VAL A 120 -6.58 -6.20 0.28
C VAL A 120 -6.53 -7.43 -0.61
N VAL A 121 -5.45 -8.22 -0.54
CA VAL A 121 -5.35 -9.51 -1.25
C VAL A 121 -6.43 -10.49 -0.75
N ALA A 122 -6.62 -10.60 0.56
CA ALA A 122 -7.68 -11.44 1.13
C ALA A 122 -9.09 -10.94 0.74
N SER A 123 -9.28 -9.62 0.65
CA SER A 123 -10.53 -9.03 0.13
C SER A 123 -10.76 -9.39 -1.33
N ALA A 124 -9.73 -9.29 -2.16
CA ALA A 124 -9.75 -9.64 -3.58
C ALA A 124 -10.16 -11.12 -3.80
N GLU A 125 -9.52 -12.03 -3.08
CA GLU A 125 -9.80 -13.47 -3.18
C GLU A 125 -11.27 -13.80 -2.82
N ARG A 126 -11.80 -13.20 -1.75
CA ARG A 126 -13.22 -13.39 -1.37
C ARG A 126 -14.20 -12.89 -2.43
N ALA A 127 -13.80 -11.91 -3.23
CA ALA A 127 -14.61 -11.34 -4.31
C ALA A 127 -14.42 -12.05 -5.66
N GLY A 128 -13.58 -13.10 -5.74
CA GLY A 128 -13.34 -13.83 -6.97
C GLY A 128 -12.29 -13.17 -7.88
N ILE A 129 -11.51 -12.20 -7.39
CA ILE A 129 -10.36 -11.65 -8.11
C ILE A 129 -9.23 -12.66 -8.01
N TRP A 130 -8.88 -13.25 -9.14
CA TRP A 130 -7.89 -14.35 -9.20
C TRP A 130 -6.45 -13.89 -9.38
N THR A 131 -6.22 -12.65 -9.83
CA THR A 131 -4.88 -12.09 -9.96
C THR A 131 -4.86 -10.64 -9.49
N VAL A 132 -3.94 -10.33 -8.59
CA VAL A 132 -3.58 -8.95 -8.24
C VAL A 132 -2.18 -8.69 -8.80
N GLN A 133 -2.04 -7.62 -9.58
CA GLN A 133 -0.76 -7.17 -10.12
C GLN A 133 -0.38 -5.79 -9.60
N THR A 134 0.87 -5.41 -9.78
CA THR A 134 1.36 -4.06 -9.47
C THR A 134 2.56 -3.71 -10.33
N GLY A 135 2.71 -2.42 -10.64
CA GLY A 135 3.89 -1.85 -11.27
C GLY A 135 4.75 -1.10 -10.28
N ILE A 136 6.00 -1.48 -10.11
CA ILE A 136 6.91 -0.88 -9.13
C ILE A 136 8.18 -0.40 -9.83
N PHE A 137 8.62 0.83 -9.56
CA PHE A 137 9.94 1.26 -10.03
C PHE A 137 11.04 0.38 -9.42
N PRO A 138 12.04 -0.09 -10.21
CA PRO A 138 13.09 -0.98 -9.71
C PRO A 138 13.84 -0.42 -8.50
N GLU A 139 13.91 0.89 -8.37
CA GLU A 139 14.58 1.57 -7.26
C GLU A 139 13.77 1.52 -5.95
N ASN A 140 12.47 1.28 -6.02
CA ASN A 140 11.60 1.14 -4.85
C ASN A 140 11.68 -0.27 -4.24
N GLN A 141 12.87 -0.64 -3.78
CA GLN A 141 13.15 -1.96 -3.23
C GLN A 141 12.34 -2.30 -1.97
N VAL A 142 11.87 -1.28 -1.25
CA VAL A 142 11.01 -1.49 -0.07
C VAL A 142 9.67 -2.06 -0.52
N SER A 143 9.04 -1.45 -1.52
CA SER A 143 7.77 -1.93 -2.09
C SER A 143 7.93 -3.33 -2.69
N VAL A 144 9.01 -3.59 -3.44
CA VAL A 144 9.30 -4.92 -4.01
C VAL A 144 9.33 -6.00 -2.91
N ARG A 145 10.07 -5.75 -1.82
CA ARG A 145 10.16 -6.72 -0.70
C ARG A 145 8.83 -6.93 0.01
N VAL A 146 8.03 -5.88 0.20
CA VAL A 146 6.70 -6.00 0.81
C VAL A 146 5.79 -6.88 -0.02
N HIS A 147 5.75 -6.67 -1.34
CA HIS A 147 4.94 -7.48 -2.25
C HIS A 147 5.42 -8.94 -2.29
N GLN A 148 6.72 -9.17 -2.40
CA GLN A 148 7.27 -10.54 -2.36
C GLN A 148 6.95 -11.26 -1.05
N ALA A 149 7.01 -10.57 0.09
CA ALA A 149 6.63 -11.13 1.38
C ALA A 149 5.12 -11.48 1.48
N CYS A 150 4.27 -10.87 0.63
CA CYS A 150 2.85 -11.18 0.49
C CYS A 150 2.54 -12.16 -0.67
N GLY A 151 3.56 -12.83 -1.22
CA GLY A 151 3.40 -13.89 -2.22
C GLY A 151 3.34 -13.40 -3.67
N PHE A 152 3.72 -12.15 -3.95
CA PHE A 152 3.90 -11.68 -5.31
C PHE A 152 5.22 -12.20 -5.90
N ARG A 153 5.21 -12.56 -7.16
CA ARG A 153 6.41 -12.88 -7.94
C ARG A 153 6.70 -11.78 -8.95
N VAL A 154 7.95 -11.58 -9.29
CA VAL A 154 8.35 -10.72 -10.41
C VAL A 154 8.03 -11.44 -11.71
N VAL A 155 7.25 -10.81 -12.57
CA VAL A 155 6.94 -11.29 -13.93
C VAL A 155 8.04 -10.89 -14.91
N GLY A 156 8.50 -9.64 -14.81
CA GLY A 156 9.54 -9.10 -15.66
C GLY A 156 9.70 -7.60 -15.51
N VAL A 157 10.62 -7.04 -16.30
CA VAL A 157 10.89 -5.60 -16.40
C VAL A 157 10.23 -5.06 -17.66
N ARG A 158 9.51 -3.98 -17.54
CA ARG A 158 8.98 -3.17 -18.66
C ARG A 158 9.89 -1.97 -18.84
N GLU A 159 10.83 -2.10 -19.78
CA GLU A 159 11.84 -1.06 -20.00
C GLU A 159 11.20 0.21 -20.57
N ARG A 160 11.60 1.38 -20.03
CA ARG A 160 11.17 2.69 -20.48
C ARG A 160 9.65 2.81 -20.67
N LEU A 161 8.91 2.27 -19.72
CA LEU A 161 7.45 2.19 -19.79
C LEU A 161 6.79 3.57 -19.80
N GLY A 162 7.33 4.52 -19.05
CA GLY A 162 6.76 5.86 -18.94
C GLY A 162 7.83 6.92 -18.73
N LEU A 163 7.43 8.18 -18.96
CA LEU A 163 8.27 9.36 -18.78
C LEU A 163 7.84 10.09 -17.50
N LEU A 164 8.75 10.23 -16.54
CA LEU A 164 8.54 10.99 -15.31
C LEU A 164 9.58 12.11 -15.21
N HIS A 165 9.14 13.35 -15.14
CA HIS A 165 10.02 14.54 -15.09
C HIS A 165 11.13 14.51 -16.15
N GLY A 166 10.78 14.16 -17.39
CA GLY A 166 11.72 14.10 -18.52
C GLY A 166 12.68 12.89 -18.53
N ARG A 167 12.51 11.94 -17.61
CA ARG A 167 13.32 10.71 -17.54
C ARG A 167 12.46 9.47 -17.80
N TRP A 168 12.94 8.62 -18.72
CA TRP A 168 12.35 7.31 -18.91
C TRP A 168 12.52 6.43 -17.67
N ARG A 169 11.46 5.76 -17.24
CA ARG A 169 11.47 4.87 -16.10
C ARG A 169 11.09 3.46 -16.51
N ASP A 170 11.86 2.52 -16.00
CA ASP A 170 11.51 1.10 -16.07
C ASP A 170 10.51 0.78 -14.96
N VAL A 171 9.73 -0.27 -15.16
CA VAL A 171 8.76 -0.77 -14.18
C VAL A 171 8.89 -2.28 -14.06
N LEU A 172 9.09 -2.77 -12.84
CA LEU A 172 8.91 -4.17 -12.51
C LEU A 172 7.42 -4.47 -12.48
N LEU A 173 6.99 -5.43 -13.27
CA LEU A 173 5.65 -6.01 -13.14
C LEU A 173 5.73 -7.15 -12.14
N LEU A 174 4.97 -7.04 -11.05
CA LEU A 174 4.77 -8.12 -10.08
C LEU A 174 3.31 -8.58 -10.14
N GLU A 175 3.09 -9.85 -9.84
CA GLU A 175 1.73 -10.39 -9.74
C GLU A 175 1.65 -11.44 -8.64
N ARG A 176 0.45 -11.58 -8.07
CA ARG A 176 0.06 -12.66 -7.20
C ARG A 176 -1.18 -13.34 -7.76
N ARG A 177 -1.04 -14.60 -8.18
CA ARG A 177 -2.17 -15.45 -8.57
C ARG A 177 -2.76 -16.09 -7.31
N SER A 178 -4.06 -15.97 -7.12
CA SER A 178 -4.72 -16.64 -5.99
C SER A 178 -4.56 -18.17 -6.10
N PRO A 179 -4.12 -18.85 -5.05
CA PRO A 179 -4.10 -20.32 -5.02
C PRO A 179 -5.50 -20.93 -4.76
N ALA A 180 -6.46 -20.12 -4.31
CA ALA A 180 -7.80 -20.56 -3.96
C ALA A 180 -8.80 -20.53 -5.12
N ILE A 181 -8.47 -19.82 -6.20
CA ILE A 181 -9.33 -19.65 -7.37
C ILE A 181 -8.69 -20.36 -8.55
N SER A 182 -9.33 -21.43 -9.01
CA SER A 182 -8.88 -22.26 -10.16
C SER A 182 -9.41 -21.73 -11.48
#